data_3883e0079d379f454b90609194bde0d9
#
_entry.id   3883e0079d379f454b90609194bde0d9
#
_cell.length_a   1.000
_cell.length_b   1.000
_cell.length_c   1.000
_cell.angle_alpha   90.00
_cell.angle_beta   90.00
_cell.angle_gamma   90.00
#
_symmetry.space_group_name_H-M   'P 1'
#
loop_
_entity.id
_entity.type
_entity.pdbx_description
1 polymer ?
#
loop_
_entity_poly.entity_id
_entity_poly.type
_entity_poly.pdbx_seq_one_letter_code
_entity_poly.pdbx_strand_id
1 'polypeptide(L)'
;MRLSNETLGQVPAAVARPAYDRAAVRAGVVHLGIGAFHRAHQAAVFEAALASGDLRWGVIGVSLRSASVRDQMTPQDGLYTLLVREGEVQTPQIVGAVQHVLVAPEDPEAVVAALASPDTHLVTLTVTEKGYCLDRKTGKLMAEDADVAADLAGLERPRTAAGFLVAALARRRTEGLAPLSILSCDNLPHNGALLKGAVLAIAEAHDPALAAWIAESCTFPATMVDRIVPATTDEDIAGLAALTGVEDRAMVKAEPFLQWVIEDSFAGARPDFAALGVQLTDAVAPWEEAKLRLLNGAHSAIAYLGGLAGDAFVHEFVGTAQGLLFVERLWDEVVPTLDPPAGLDIPAYRRELMARFANSALQHRTRQIAMDGSQKLPQRLLAPLGAVVEQGGSFAAIALGVAAWVRWQAGTTDAGESFTIDDPAAPSLADALRDTATPRARVTAALGVLGHVPDAAALDAIAAHLGHLETSGARAVISAFLGENA
;
A
#
# COMPACT_ATOMS: atom_id res chain seq x y z
N MET A 1 -5.04 -30.23 12.96
CA MET A 1 -4.73 -30.71 11.60
C MET A 1 -4.41 -29.51 10.75
N ARG A 2 -3.36 -29.56 9.93
CA ARG A 2 -2.93 -28.41 9.10
C ARG A 2 -3.66 -28.41 7.76
N LEU A 3 -3.98 -27.22 7.22
CA LEU A 3 -4.51 -27.05 5.87
C LEU A 3 -3.52 -27.61 4.85
N SER A 4 -3.98 -28.44 3.92
CA SER A 4 -3.22 -29.01 2.80
C SER A 4 -4.17 -29.56 1.74
N ASN A 5 -3.66 -30.03 0.60
CA ASN A 5 -4.48 -30.73 -0.41
C ASN A 5 -5.21 -31.95 0.17
N GLU A 6 -4.57 -32.68 1.09
CA GLU A 6 -5.16 -33.88 1.73
C GLU A 6 -6.30 -33.51 2.67
N THR A 7 -6.23 -32.35 3.35
CA THR A 7 -7.19 -31.90 4.36
C THR A 7 -8.23 -30.96 3.82
N LEU A 8 -8.05 -30.46 2.58
CA LEU A 8 -8.98 -29.51 1.94
C LEU A 8 -10.43 -30.00 1.89
N GLY A 9 -10.62 -31.32 1.71
CA GLY A 9 -11.94 -31.94 1.72
C GLY A 9 -12.66 -31.96 3.06
N GLN A 10 -11.94 -31.70 4.17
CA GLN A 10 -12.47 -31.72 5.55
C GLN A 10 -12.93 -30.31 5.99
N VAL A 11 -12.53 -29.26 5.24
CA VAL A 11 -12.99 -27.91 5.49
C VAL A 11 -14.51 -27.81 5.22
N PRO A 12 -15.30 -27.12 6.08
CA PRO A 12 -16.74 -27.00 5.90
C PRO A 12 -17.13 -26.53 4.49
N ALA A 13 -18.21 -27.07 3.94
CA ALA A 13 -18.68 -26.75 2.59
C ALA A 13 -19.05 -25.28 2.39
N ALA A 14 -19.37 -24.57 3.48
CA ALA A 14 -19.62 -23.12 3.46
C ALA A 14 -18.38 -22.28 3.18
N VAL A 15 -17.16 -22.83 3.35
CA VAL A 15 -15.90 -22.13 3.06
C VAL A 15 -15.58 -22.29 1.58
N ALA A 16 -15.49 -21.17 0.88
CA ALA A 16 -15.08 -21.16 -0.52
C ALA A 16 -13.65 -21.73 -0.66
N ARG A 17 -13.43 -22.52 -1.70
CA ARG A 17 -12.16 -23.21 -1.98
C ARG A 17 -11.94 -23.39 -3.48
N PRO A 18 -10.69 -23.62 -3.93
CA PRO A 18 -10.41 -23.90 -5.33
C PRO A 18 -11.30 -25.02 -5.87
N ALA A 19 -12.08 -24.73 -6.94
CA ALA A 19 -12.92 -25.70 -7.62
C ALA A 19 -12.28 -26.24 -8.90
N TYR A 20 -11.10 -25.73 -9.27
CA TYR A 20 -10.31 -26.12 -10.42
C TYR A 20 -9.25 -27.17 -10.04
N ASP A 21 -8.76 -27.90 -11.06
CA ASP A 21 -7.65 -28.84 -10.88
C ASP A 21 -6.33 -28.07 -10.70
N ARG A 22 -5.84 -28.00 -9.47
CA ARG A 22 -4.59 -27.31 -9.13
C ARG A 22 -3.36 -27.93 -9.80
N ALA A 23 -3.39 -29.22 -10.14
CA ALA A 23 -2.27 -29.86 -10.84
C ALA A 23 -2.17 -29.45 -12.32
N ALA A 24 -3.28 -28.96 -12.90
CA ALA A 24 -3.31 -28.46 -14.28
C ALA A 24 -2.95 -26.96 -14.37
N VAL A 25 -2.78 -26.26 -13.24
CA VAL A 25 -2.45 -24.83 -13.22
C VAL A 25 -1.02 -24.59 -13.70
N ARG A 26 -0.87 -23.62 -14.60
CA ARG A 26 0.43 -23.12 -15.06
C ARG A 26 0.78 -21.82 -14.35
N ALA A 27 2.06 -21.62 -14.08
CA ALA A 27 2.55 -20.44 -13.38
C ALA A 27 2.76 -19.27 -14.35
N GLY A 28 1.68 -18.60 -14.75
CA GLY A 28 1.74 -17.42 -15.62
C GLY A 28 2.20 -16.16 -14.93
N VAL A 29 2.29 -16.17 -13.60
CA VAL A 29 2.67 -15.01 -12.79
C VAL A 29 3.83 -15.35 -11.87
N VAL A 30 4.84 -14.49 -11.84
CA VAL A 30 5.85 -14.48 -10.78
C VAL A 30 5.64 -13.23 -9.95
N HIS A 31 5.54 -13.38 -8.62
CA HIS A 31 5.38 -12.26 -7.71
C HIS A 31 6.59 -12.07 -6.82
N LEU A 32 7.26 -10.92 -6.92
CA LEU A 32 8.37 -10.54 -6.05
C LEU A 32 7.85 -9.81 -4.81
N GLY A 33 8.12 -10.38 -3.63
CA GLY A 33 7.66 -9.82 -2.35
C GLY A 33 6.36 -10.44 -1.84
N ILE A 34 6.27 -11.78 -1.77
CA ILE A 34 5.06 -12.50 -1.36
C ILE A 34 4.69 -12.29 0.13
N GLY A 35 4.28 -11.06 0.46
CA GLY A 35 3.78 -10.69 1.79
C GLY A 35 2.27 -10.93 1.98
N ALA A 36 1.76 -10.45 3.11
CA ALA A 36 0.32 -10.52 3.41
C ALA A 36 -0.51 -9.71 2.41
N PHE A 37 -0.01 -8.55 1.98
CA PHE A 37 -0.73 -7.69 1.03
C PHE A 37 -0.97 -8.40 -0.30
N HIS A 38 0.07 -8.96 -0.94
CA HIS A 38 -0.10 -9.72 -2.18
C HIS A 38 -1.11 -10.86 -2.02
N ARG A 39 -0.96 -11.65 -0.95
CA ARG A 39 -1.83 -12.79 -0.69
C ARG A 39 -3.30 -12.41 -0.47
N ALA A 40 -3.54 -11.21 0.06
CA ALA A 40 -4.89 -10.67 0.26
C ALA A 40 -5.39 -9.84 -0.94
N HIS A 41 -4.55 -9.46 -1.90
CA HIS A 41 -4.91 -8.56 -3.00
C HIS A 41 -4.73 -9.25 -4.36
N GLN A 42 -3.55 -9.18 -4.99
CA GLN A 42 -3.33 -9.69 -6.34
C GLN A 42 -3.62 -11.20 -6.46
N ALA A 43 -3.21 -11.98 -5.46
CA ALA A 43 -3.44 -13.42 -5.46
C ALA A 43 -4.94 -13.78 -5.40
N ALA A 44 -5.78 -12.95 -4.77
CA ALA A 44 -7.24 -13.13 -4.79
C ALA A 44 -7.82 -12.90 -6.20
N VAL A 45 -7.27 -11.95 -6.95
CA VAL A 45 -7.66 -11.71 -8.35
C VAL A 45 -7.24 -12.89 -9.25
N PHE A 46 -6.02 -13.39 -9.06
CA PHE A 46 -5.55 -14.57 -9.81
C PHE A 46 -6.33 -15.84 -9.42
N GLU A 47 -6.73 -16.00 -8.16
CA GLU A 47 -7.64 -17.07 -7.73
C GLU A 47 -8.98 -17.01 -8.49
N ALA A 48 -9.55 -15.82 -8.63
CA ALA A 48 -10.77 -15.62 -9.39
C ALA A 48 -10.57 -15.93 -10.90
N ALA A 49 -9.42 -15.60 -11.48
CA ALA A 49 -9.06 -15.97 -12.84
C ALA A 49 -9.02 -17.50 -13.04
N LEU A 50 -8.35 -18.22 -12.12
CA LEU A 50 -8.32 -19.68 -12.13
C LEU A 50 -9.71 -20.30 -11.96
N ALA A 51 -10.51 -19.75 -11.06
CA ALA A 51 -11.89 -20.19 -10.83
C ALA A 51 -12.80 -19.96 -12.04
N SER A 52 -12.52 -18.97 -12.90
CA SER A 52 -13.22 -18.75 -14.15
C SER A 52 -12.85 -19.73 -15.27
N GLY A 53 -11.84 -20.59 -15.03
CA GLY A 53 -11.39 -21.64 -15.96
C GLY A 53 -10.10 -21.30 -16.73
N ASP A 54 -9.52 -20.12 -16.56
CA ASP A 54 -8.22 -19.79 -17.19
C ASP A 54 -7.04 -20.23 -16.28
N LEU A 55 -6.62 -21.46 -16.44
CA LEU A 55 -5.61 -22.14 -15.60
C LEU A 55 -4.17 -21.64 -15.85
N ARG A 56 -3.97 -20.59 -16.65
CA ARG A 56 -2.64 -20.02 -16.93
C ARG A 56 -2.11 -19.10 -15.82
N TRP A 57 -2.95 -18.69 -14.87
CA TRP A 57 -2.65 -17.58 -13.96
C TRP A 57 -2.26 -18.01 -12.54
N GLY A 58 -1.66 -19.19 -12.40
CA GLY A 58 -0.99 -19.60 -11.16
C GLY A 58 0.19 -18.67 -10.84
N VAL A 59 0.50 -18.54 -9.55
CA VAL A 59 1.51 -17.63 -9.03
C VAL A 59 2.67 -18.42 -8.43
N ILE A 60 3.90 -18.11 -8.87
CA ILE A 60 5.12 -18.42 -8.11
C ILE A 60 5.43 -17.19 -7.26
N GLY A 61 5.36 -17.34 -5.94
CA GLY A 61 5.74 -16.30 -5.01
C GLY A 61 7.24 -16.29 -4.75
N VAL A 62 7.85 -15.11 -4.60
CA VAL A 62 9.27 -14.97 -4.26
C VAL A 62 9.42 -14.14 -3.00
N SER A 63 10.06 -14.69 -1.98
CA SER A 63 10.56 -13.95 -0.82
C SER A 63 11.97 -13.45 -1.11
N LEU A 64 12.17 -12.12 -1.07
CA LEU A 64 13.48 -11.51 -1.36
C LEU A 64 14.43 -11.51 -0.16
N ARG A 65 13.95 -11.79 1.06
CA ARG A 65 14.76 -11.65 2.28
C ARG A 65 14.72 -12.87 3.20
N SER A 66 13.54 -13.38 3.54
CA SER A 66 13.37 -14.42 4.55
C SER A 66 12.55 -15.60 4.07
N ALA A 67 12.78 -16.77 4.67
CA ALA A 67 12.06 -18.00 4.35
C ALA A 67 10.68 -18.11 5.04
N SER A 68 10.31 -17.15 5.90
CA SER A 68 9.15 -17.30 6.80
C SER A 68 7.83 -17.61 6.08
N VAL A 69 7.56 -16.98 4.96
CA VAL A 69 6.32 -17.23 4.19
C VAL A 69 6.39 -18.61 3.51
N ARG A 70 7.54 -18.99 2.95
CA ARG A 70 7.74 -20.35 2.41
C ARG A 70 7.49 -21.41 3.47
N ASP A 71 8.06 -21.23 4.66
CA ASP A 71 7.97 -22.22 5.76
C ASP A 71 6.52 -22.34 6.29
N GLN A 72 5.72 -21.28 6.16
CA GLN A 72 4.28 -21.32 6.44
C GLN A 72 3.51 -22.03 5.32
N MET A 73 3.78 -21.74 4.06
CA MET A 73 2.97 -22.17 2.91
C MET A 73 3.35 -23.52 2.36
N THR A 74 4.64 -23.90 2.36
CA THR A 74 5.09 -25.20 1.80
C THR A 74 4.40 -26.40 2.44
N PRO A 75 4.27 -26.48 3.79
CA PRO A 75 3.54 -27.59 4.41
C PRO A 75 2.02 -27.54 4.20
N GLN A 76 1.52 -26.51 3.51
CA GLN A 76 0.13 -26.33 3.13
C GLN A 76 -0.09 -26.43 1.62
N ASP A 77 0.88 -26.96 0.88
CA ASP A 77 0.84 -27.10 -0.58
C ASP A 77 0.54 -25.78 -1.31
N GLY A 78 0.99 -24.65 -0.76
CA GLY A 78 0.71 -23.31 -1.27
C GLY A 78 -0.70 -22.78 -0.94
N LEU A 79 -1.55 -23.58 -0.28
CA LEU A 79 -2.89 -23.14 0.16
C LEU A 79 -2.79 -22.20 1.35
N TYR A 80 -3.69 -21.24 1.41
CA TYR A 80 -3.91 -20.40 2.59
C TYR A 80 -5.32 -19.82 2.58
N THR A 81 -5.78 -19.35 3.73
CA THR A 81 -7.08 -18.72 3.88
C THR A 81 -6.97 -17.21 3.83
N LEU A 82 -7.74 -16.59 2.95
CA LEU A 82 -8.10 -15.17 3.01
C LEU A 82 -9.36 -15.04 3.85
N LEU A 83 -9.25 -14.43 5.03
CA LEU A 83 -10.37 -14.15 5.92
C LEU A 83 -10.84 -12.71 5.72
N VAL A 84 -11.94 -12.54 5.00
CA VAL A 84 -12.56 -11.21 4.83
C VAL A 84 -13.39 -10.89 6.06
N ARG A 85 -13.20 -9.69 6.64
CA ARG A 85 -13.89 -9.24 7.86
C ARG A 85 -14.63 -7.93 7.62
N GLU A 86 -15.92 -7.93 7.97
CA GLU A 86 -16.80 -6.76 7.94
C GLU A 86 -17.69 -6.75 9.19
N GLY A 87 -17.39 -5.87 10.14
CA GLY A 87 -18.06 -5.90 11.45
C GLY A 87 -17.90 -7.26 12.13
N GLU A 88 -19.01 -7.92 12.44
CA GLU A 88 -19.02 -9.25 13.02
C GLU A 88 -18.96 -10.39 11.98
N VAL A 89 -19.13 -10.06 10.69
CA VAL A 89 -19.13 -11.05 9.62
C VAL A 89 -17.70 -11.45 9.26
N GLN A 90 -17.47 -12.76 9.20
CA GLN A 90 -16.20 -13.36 8.79
C GLN A 90 -16.45 -14.32 7.63
N THR A 91 -15.83 -14.04 6.50
CA THR A 91 -15.97 -14.87 5.30
C THR A 91 -14.61 -15.47 4.94
N PRO A 92 -14.35 -16.74 5.30
CA PRO A 92 -13.14 -17.44 4.93
C PRO A 92 -13.23 -17.93 3.48
N GLN A 93 -12.14 -17.75 2.73
CA GLN A 93 -11.93 -18.30 1.40
C GLN A 93 -10.55 -18.93 1.32
N ILE A 94 -10.45 -20.18 0.93
CA ILE A 94 -9.17 -20.83 0.67
C ILE A 94 -8.70 -20.44 -0.73
N VAL A 95 -7.50 -19.89 -0.79
CA VAL A 95 -6.82 -19.47 -2.02
C VAL A 95 -5.81 -20.54 -2.40
N GLY A 96 -5.86 -20.98 -3.65
CA GLY A 96 -4.97 -21.97 -4.22
C GLY A 96 -4.12 -21.47 -5.38
N ALA A 97 -4.20 -20.18 -5.71
CA ALA A 97 -3.48 -19.57 -6.83
C ALA A 97 -1.95 -19.65 -6.67
N VAL A 98 -1.44 -19.57 -5.43
CA VAL A 98 0.00 -19.69 -5.18
C VAL A 98 0.42 -21.14 -5.23
N GLN A 99 1.29 -21.49 -6.20
CA GLN A 99 1.73 -22.86 -6.42
C GLN A 99 2.87 -23.22 -5.46
N HIS A 100 3.86 -22.35 -5.33
CA HIS A 100 4.97 -22.47 -4.39
C HIS A 100 5.65 -21.13 -4.13
N VAL A 101 6.54 -21.09 -3.15
CA VAL A 101 7.29 -19.91 -2.75
C VAL A 101 8.79 -20.18 -2.83
N LEU A 102 9.49 -19.37 -3.61
CA LEU A 102 10.95 -19.34 -3.70
C LEU A 102 11.54 -18.35 -2.69
N VAL A 103 12.76 -18.59 -2.25
CA VAL A 103 13.51 -17.72 -1.35
C VAL A 103 14.78 -17.27 -2.07
N ALA A 104 14.79 -16.01 -2.51
CA ALA A 104 15.85 -15.51 -3.39
C ALA A 104 17.28 -15.63 -2.82
N PRO A 105 17.56 -15.37 -1.51
CA PRO A 105 18.89 -15.58 -0.95
C PRO A 105 19.36 -17.05 -0.94
N GLU A 106 18.42 -18.00 -0.87
CA GLU A 106 18.75 -19.44 -0.83
C GLU A 106 19.02 -20.00 -2.23
N ASP A 107 18.15 -19.64 -3.20
CA ASP A 107 18.27 -20.12 -4.58
C ASP A 107 17.94 -18.99 -5.60
N PRO A 108 18.91 -18.09 -5.86
CA PRO A 108 18.74 -17.03 -6.85
C PRO A 108 18.48 -17.56 -8.26
N GLU A 109 19.09 -18.69 -8.64
CA GLU A 109 18.92 -19.27 -9.97
C GLU A 109 17.48 -19.76 -10.20
N ALA A 110 16.85 -20.38 -9.19
CA ALA A 110 15.45 -20.78 -9.30
C ALA A 110 14.52 -19.57 -9.53
N VAL A 111 14.83 -18.42 -8.93
CA VAL A 111 14.06 -17.18 -9.17
C VAL A 111 14.24 -16.69 -10.59
N VAL A 112 15.49 -16.63 -11.09
CA VAL A 112 15.78 -16.24 -12.48
C VAL A 112 15.10 -17.19 -13.46
N ALA A 113 15.16 -18.50 -13.19
CA ALA A 113 14.53 -19.53 -14.03
C ALA A 113 12.99 -19.38 -14.05
N ALA A 114 12.37 -19.11 -12.91
CA ALA A 114 10.92 -18.85 -12.85
C ALA A 114 10.51 -17.62 -13.66
N LEU A 115 11.24 -16.50 -13.52
CA LEU A 115 11.02 -15.27 -14.30
C LEU A 115 11.27 -15.47 -15.80
N ALA A 116 12.24 -16.33 -16.15
CA ALA A 116 12.57 -16.65 -17.54
C ALA A 116 11.72 -17.78 -18.13
N SER A 117 10.82 -18.39 -17.37
CA SER A 117 9.95 -19.46 -17.86
C SER A 117 9.09 -19.00 -19.05
N PRO A 118 8.92 -19.84 -20.09
CA PRO A 118 8.01 -19.53 -21.21
C PRO A 118 6.54 -19.40 -20.77
N ASP A 119 6.15 -20.03 -19.65
CA ASP A 119 4.80 -19.89 -19.09
C ASP A 119 4.58 -18.56 -18.37
N THR A 120 5.65 -17.87 -17.94
CA THR A 120 5.54 -16.58 -17.26
C THR A 120 5.23 -15.45 -18.25
N HIS A 121 4.10 -14.78 -18.03
CA HIS A 121 3.62 -13.64 -18.82
C HIS A 121 3.65 -12.33 -18.05
N LEU A 122 3.37 -12.39 -16.75
CA LEU A 122 3.30 -11.23 -15.85
C LEU A 122 4.27 -11.37 -14.70
N VAL A 123 4.90 -10.25 -14.34
CA VAL A 123 5.62 -10.13 -13.08
C VAL A 123 4.96 -9.03 -12.27
N THR A 124 4.63 -9.31 -11.00
CA THR A 124 4.08 -8.31 -10.10
C THR A 124 5.01 -8.14 -8.89
N LEU A 125 5.05 -6.93 -8.30
CA LEU A 125 5.94 -6.62 -7.19
C LEU A 125 5.17 -5.96 -6.04
N THR A 126 5.47 -6.39 -4.79
CA THR A 126 5.15 -5.66 -3.55
C THR A 126 6.37 -5.75 -2.62
N VAL A 127 7.39 -4.94 -2.92
CA VAL A 127 8.71 -4.98 -2.29
C VAL A 127 8.97 -3.82 -1.34
N THR A 128 8.01 -2.92 -1.19
CA THR A 128 8.07 -1.64 -0.48
C THR A 128 9.03 -0.65 -1.13
N GLU A 129 8.91 0.64 -0.78
CA GLU A 129 9.74 1.72 -1.34
C GLU A 129 11.25 1.43 -1.26
N LYS A 130 11.69 0.82 -0.14
CA LYS A 130 13.10 0.47 0.07
C LYS A 130 13.61 -0.61 -0.88
N GLY A 131 12.72 -1.48 -1.36
CA GLY A 131 13.08 -2.58 -2.26
C GLY A 131 13.43 -2.15 -3.68
N TYR A 132 13.12 -0.89 -4.05
CA TYR A 132 13.51 -0.32 -5.35
C TYR A 132 14.94 0.22 -5.35
N CYS A 133 15.55 0.42 -4.19
CA CYS A 133 16.90 0.96 -4.02
C CYS A 133 17.10 2.29 -4.76
N LEU A 134 16.09 3.17 -4.73
CA LEU A 134 16.09 4.47 -5.37
C LEU A 134 16.30 5.59 -4.36
N ASP A 135 17.12 6.57 -4.73
CA ASP A 135 17.19 7.85 -4.02
C ASP A 135 15.85 8.60 -4.17
N ARG A 136 15.23 8.95 -3.06
CA ARG A 136 13.89 9.57 -3.04
C ARG A 136 13.81 10.95 -3.68
N LYS A 137 14.93 11.69 -3.73
CA LYS A 137 14.95 13.05 -4.28
C LYS A 137 15.14 13.04 -5.79
N THR A 138 15.96 12.12 -6.28
CA THR A 138 16.36 12.07 -7.69
C THR A 138 15.63 10.99 -8.48
N GLY A 139 15.01 10.01 -7.82
CA GLY A 139 14.42 8.83 -8.46
C GLY A 139 15.45 7.90 -9.11
N LYS A 140 16.75 8.13 -8.87
CA LYS A 140 17.82 7.33 -9.46
C LYS A 140 18.23 6.18 -8.56
N LEU A 141 18.76 5.12 -9.17
CA LEU A 141 19.30 3.96 -8.48
C LEU A 141 20.47 4.37 -7.59
N MET A 142 20.44 3.92 -6.32
CA MET A 142 21.51 4.17 -5.33
C MET A 142 22.68 3.23 -5.59
N ALA A 143 23.62 3.64 -6.43
CA ALA A 143 24.76 2.82 -6.83
C ALA A 143 25.72 2.47 -5.66
N GLU A 144 25.68 3.24 -4.58
CA GLU A 144 26.44 3.01 -3.34
C GLU A 144 25.80 1.97 -2.39
N ASP A 145 24.54 1.60 -2.61
CA ASP A 145 23.92 0.48 -1.90
C ASP A 145 24.64 -0.81 -2.25
N ALA A 146 24.97 -1.62 -1.23
CA ALA A 146 25.82 -2.81 -1.40
C ALA A 146 25.19 -3.87 -2.34
N ASP A 147 23.86 -4.03 -2.32
CA ASP A 147 23.16 -4.99 -3.15
C ASP A 147 23.04 -4.46 -4.60
N VAL A 148 22.82 -3.16 -4.77
CA VAL A 148 22.86 -2.52 -6.09
C VAL A 148 24.25 -2.57 -6.69
N ALA A 149 25.30 -2.24 -5.93
CA ALA A 149 26.68 -2.32 -6.39
C ALA A 149 27.06 -3.74 -6.83
N ALA A 150 26.57 -4.76 -6.11
CA ALA A 150 26.79 -6.16 -6.49
C ALA A 150 26.08 -6.50 -7.81
N ASP A 151 24.83 -6.07 -8.00
CA ASP A 151 24.08 -6.29 -9.24
C ASP A 151 24.65 -5.50 -10.44
N LEU A 152 25.21 -4.33 -10.21
CA LEU A 152 25.94 -3.58 -11.24
C LEU A 152 27.27 -4.25 -11.64
N ALA A 153 27.89 -5.01 -10.73
CA ALA A 153 29.13 -5.71 -11.01
C ALA A 153 28.92 -7.07 -11.71
N GLY A 154 27.81 -7.77 -11.45
CA GLY A 154 27.49 -9.07 -12.06
C GLY A 154 26.09 -9.57 -11.71
N LEU A 155 25.47 -10.29 -12.64
CA LEU A 155 24.10 -10.80 -12.53
C LEU A 155 24.01 -12.32 -12.33
N GLU A 156 25.13 -12.99 -12.00
CA GLU A 156 25.14 -14.42 -11.73
C GLU A 156 24.40 -14.77 -10.44
N ARG A 157 24.36 -13.86 -9.49
CA ARG A 157 23.63 -13.98 -8.23
C ARG A 157 22.95 -12.64 -7.87
N PRO A 158 21.86 -12.29 -8.54
CA PRO A 158 21.16 -11.03 -8.31
C PRO A 158 20.72 -10.90 -6.85
N ARG A 159 20.65 -9.67 -6.34
CA ARG A 159 20.27 -9.37 -4.96
C ARG A 159 19.05 -8.46 -4.86
N THR A 160 18.92 -7.53 -5.81
CA THR A 160 17.78 -6.59 -5.85
C THR A 160 16.66 -7.12 -6.75
N ALA A 161 15.43 -6.63 -6.55
CA ALA A 161 14.33 -6.95 -7.44
C ALA A 161 14.65 -6.59 -8.90
N ALA A 162 15.27 -5.43 -9.14
CA ALA A 162 15.68 -4.99 -10.47
C ALA A 162 16.77 -5.89 -11.06
N GLY A 163 17.75 -6.34 -10.25
CA GLY A 163 18.79 -7.27 -10.68
C GLY A 163 18.22 -8.63 -11.12
N PHE A 164 17.27 -9.19 -10.36
CA PHE A 164 16.57 -10.42 -10.76
C PHE A 164 15.81 -10.25 -12.08
N LEU A 165 15.13 -9.12 -12.27
CA LEU A 165 14.45 -8.82 -13.51
C LEU A 165 15.41 -8.72 -14.69
N VAL A 166 16.53 -8.02 -14.55
CA VAL A 166 17.51 -7.87 -15.63
C VAL A 166 18.15 -9.21 -15.99
N ALA A 167 18.55 -10.03 -15.00
CA ALA A 167 19.09 -11.38 -15.23
C ALA A 167 18.10 -12.26 -16.02
N ALA A 168 16.83 -12.25 -15.62
CA ALA A 168 15.80 -13.04 -16.29
C ALA A 168 15.50 -12.50 -17.72
N LEU A 169 15.44 -11.19 -17.91
CA LEU A 169 15.19 -10.56 -19.22
C LEU A 169 16.35 -10.79 -20.18
N ALA A 170 17.61 -10.79 -19.70
CA ALA A 170 18.77 -11.17 -20.50
C ALA A 170 18.66 -12.63 -21.00
N ARG A 171 18.25 -13.54 -20.11
CA ARG A 171 18.01 -14.95 -20.46
C ARG A 171 16.88 -15.09 -21.47
N ARG A 172 15.73 -14.43 -21.26
CA ARG A 172 14.58 -14.46 -22.17
C ARG A 172 14.95 -13.96 -23.57
N ARG A 173 15.70 -12.86 -23.65
CA ARG A 173 16.19 -12.33 -24.93
C ARG A 173 17.07 -13.33 -25.65
N THR A 174 18.01 -13.95 -24.94
CA THR A 174 18.93 -14.95 -25.49
C THR A 174 18.21 -16.20 -25.99
N GLU A 175 17.17 -16.63 -25.27
CA GLU A 175 16.36 -17.81 -25.61
C GLU A 175 15.23 -17.49 -26.60
N GLY A 176 15.06 -16.24 -27.02
CA GLY A 176 14.02 -15.79 -27.95
C GLY A 176 12.60 -15.89 -27.38
N LEU A 177 12.46 -15.80 -26.04
CA LEU A 177 11.17 -15.84 -25.36
C LEU A 177 10.45 -14.47 -25.45
N ALA A 178 9.13 -14.50 -25.31
CA ALA A 178 8.30 -13.29 -25.33
C ALA A 178 8.69 -12.30 -24.21
N PRO A 179 8.57 -10.98 -24.44
CA PRO A 179 8.79 -9.97 -23.41
C PRO A 179 7.76 -10.08 -22.29
N LEU A 180 8.01 -9.42 -21.16
CA LEU A 180 7.17 -9.44 -19.96
C LEU A 180 6.44 -8.10 -19.76
N SER A 181 5.26 -8.18 -19.14
CA SER A 181 4.64 -7.04 -18.47
C SER A 181 5.01 -7.10 -16.98
N ILE A 182 5.60 -6.04 -16.45
CA ILE A 182 6.19 -5.98 -15.11
C ILE A 182 5.49 -4.87 -14.33
N LEU A 183 4.65 -5.26 -13.34
CA LEU A 183 3.73 -4.39 -12.63
C LEU A 183 4.22 -4.16 -11.21
N SER A 184 4.62 -2.93 -10.92
CA SER A 184 4.79 -2.52 -9.52
C SER A 184 3.42 -2.35 -8.86
N CYS A 185 3.19 -3.03 -7.75
CA CYS A 185 1.97 -2.92 -6.95
C CYS A 185 2.26 -2.26 -5.58
N ASP A 186 3.28 -1.43 -5.50
CA ASP A 186 3.64 -0.67 -4.31
C ASP A 186 3.02 0.74 -4.35
N ASN A 187 2.77 1.31 -3.16
CA ASN A 187 2.24 2.66 -3.00
C ASN A 187 3.31 3.73 -3.26
N LEU A 188 3.82 3.79 -4.49
CA LEU A 188 4.78 4.77 -4.97
C LEU A 188 4.17 5.56 -6.13
N PRO A 189 4.19 6.89 -6.12
CA PRO A 189 3.80 7.67 -7.29
C PRO A 189 4.65 7.27 -8.51
N HIS A 190 4.00 7.11 -9.65
CA HIS A 190 4.67 6.71 -10.91
C HIS A 190 5.46 5.40 -10.80
N ASN A 191 4.97 4.45 -10.03
CA ASN A 191 5.66 3.21 -9.67
C ASN A 191 6.18 2.42 -10.89
N GLY A 192 5.42 2.34 -11.98
CA GLY A 192 5.87 1.69 -13.23
C GLY A 192 7.10 2.37 -13.84
N ALA A 193 7.10 3.71 -13.92
CA ALA A 193 8.24 4.47 -14.47
C ALA A 193 9.48 4.35 -13.57
N LEU A 194 9.32 4.39 -12.25
CA LEU A 194 10.42 4.19 -11.30
C LEU A 194 11.04 2.80 -11.43
N LEU A 195 10.20 1.76 -11.52
CA LEU A 195 10.67 0.40 -11.73
C LEU A 195 11.40 0.25 -13.07
N LYS A 196 10.83 0.78 -14.15
CA LYS A 196 11.48 0.81 -15.47
C LYS A 196 12.85 1.47 -15.40
N GLY A 197 12.95 2.63 -14.74
CA GLY A 197 14.21 3.36 -14.56
C GLY A 197 15.27 2.53 -13.84
N ALA A 198 14.92 1.85 -12.76
CA ALA A 198 15.83 0.97 -12.01
C ALA A 198 16.31 -0.22 -12.85
N VAL A 199 15.41 -0.88 -13.57
CA VAL A 199 15.72 -2.02 -14.44
C VAL A 199 16.63 -1.57 -15.59
N LEU A 200 16.31 -0.47 -16.26
CA LEU A 200 17.14 0.04 -17.37
C LEU A 200 18.52 0.47 -16.91
N ALA A 201 18.65 1.07 -15.72
CA ALA A 201 19.95 1.48 -15.19
C ALA A 201 20.91 0.29 -14.96
N ILE A 202 20.40 -0.83 -14.43
CA ILE A 202 21.19 -2.04 -14.28
C ILE A 202 21.47 -2.68 -15.64
N ALA A 203 20.46 -2.77 -16.53
CA ALA A 203 20.64 -3.36 -17.86
C ALA A 203 21.68 -2.60 -18.69
N GLU A 204 21.66 -1.27 -18.67
CA GLU A 204 22.60 -0.42 -19.39
C GLU A 204 24.07 -0.62 -18.93
N ALA A 205 24.25 -0.86 -17.62
CA ALA A 205 25.57 -1.13 -17.06
C ALA A 205 26.18 -2.46 -17.57
N HIS A 206 25.34 -3.43 -17.96
CA HIS A 206 25.79 -4.74 -18.43
C HIS A 206 25.81 -4.85 -19.95
N ASP A 207 24.74 -4.41 -20.62
CA ASP A 207 24.58 -4.48 -22.08
C ASP A 207 23.58 -3.41 -22.55
N PRO A 208 24.07 -2.33 -23.18
CA PRO A 208 23.20 -1.30 -23.76
C PRO A 208 22.18 -1.84 -24.78
N ALA A 209 22.50 -2.93 -25.48
CA ALA A 209 21.57 -3.56 -26.42
C ALA A 209 20.45 -4.33 -25.69
N LEU A 210 20.73 -4.87 -24.48
CA LEU A 210 19.69 -5.43 -23.62
C LEU A 210 18.78 -4.33 -23.09
N ALA A 211 19.34 -3.21 -22.63
CA ALA A 211 18.55 -2.08 -22.14
C ALA A 211 17.61 -1.54 -23.24
N ALA A 212 18.11 -1.39 -24.48
CA ALA A 212 17.29 -0.98 -25.62
C ALA A 212 16.14 -1.97 -25.88
N TRP A 213 16.43 -3.29 -25.91
CA TRP A 213 15.40 -4.31 -26.10
C TRP A 213 14.34 -4.30 -24.98
N ILE A 214 14.76 -4.13 -23.71
CA ILE A 214 13.82 -4.03 -22.57
C ILE A 214 12.93 -2.79 -22.76
N ALA A 215 13.52 -1.64 -23.12
CA ALA A 215 12.79 -0.39 -23.28
C ALA A 215 11.73 -0.45 -24.37
N GLU A 216 11.99 -1.17 -25.46
CA GLU A 216 11.12 -1.30 -26.63
C GLU A 216 10.08 -2.43 -26.50
N SER A 217 10.46 -3.56 -25.90
CA SER A 217 9.66 -4.77 -25.94
C SER A 217 8.89 -5.04 -24.65
N CYS A 218 9.49 -4.75 -23.48
CA CYS A 218 8.84 -4.98 -22.20
C CYS A 218 8.00 -3.78 -21.78
N THR A 219 6.92 -4.03 -21.01
CA THR A 219 6.08 -2.95 -20.49
C THR A 219 6.15 -2.89 -18.97
N PHE A 220 5.99 -1.68 -18.44
CA PHE A 220 5.99 -1.39 -17.01
C PHE A 220 4.73 -0.59 -16.66
N PRO A 221 3.54 -1.20 -16.74
CA PRO A 221 2.30 -0.51 -16.45
C PRO A 221 2.32 0.12 -15.05
N ALA A 222 1.91 1.38 -14.95
CA ALA A 222 1.63 1.96 -13.65
C ALA A 222 0.44 1.25 -13.00
N THR A 223 0.42 1.13 -11.68
CA THR A 223 -0.72 0.55 -10.96
C THR A 223 -1.07 1.35 -9.71
N MET A 224 -2.33 1.32 -9.33
CA MET A 224 -2.80 1.74 -8.02
C MET A 224 -3.53 0.58 -7.35
N VAL A 225 -3.15 0.27 -6.12
CA VAL A 225 -3.72 -0.82 -5.33
C VAL A 225 -4.31 -0.26 -4.04
N ASP A 226 -5.46 -0.78 -3.63
CA ASP A 226 -6.07 -0.41 -2.36
C ASP A 226 -6.81 -1.60 -1.73
N ARG A 227 -6.40 -1.96 -0.55
CA ARG A 227 -7.04 -2.87 0.39
C ARG A 227 -6.39 -2.72 1.76
N ILE A 228 -7.17 -2.73 2.82
CA ILE A 228 -6.63 -2.77 4.19
C ILE A 228 -6.39 -4.24 4.56
N VAL A 229 -5.13 -4.55 4.88
CA VAL A 229 -4.65 -5.90 5.23
C VAL A 229 -3.92 -5.81 6.57
N PRO A 230 -4.63 -5.98 7.70
CA PRO A 230 -4.00 -5.96 9.02
C PRO A 230 -3.08 -7.17 9.24
N ALA A 231 -2.10 -7.02 10.13
CA ALA A 231 -1.24 -8.13 10.53
C ALA A 231 -2.06 -9.28 11.15
N THR A 232 -1.72 -10.51 10.79
CA THR A 232 -2.31 -11.72 11.38
C THR A 232 -1.70 -11.97 12.76
N THR A 233 -2.52 -12.33 13.74
CA THR A 233 -2.11 -12.70 15.10
C THR A 233 -2.32 -14.19 15.37
N ASP A 234 -1.73 -14.72 16.43
CA ASP A 234 -1.96 -16.11 16.84
C ASP A 234 -3.44 -16.36 17.23
N GLU A 235 -4.13 -15.34 17.74
CA GLU A 235 -5.56 -15.39 18.02
C GLU A 235 -6.41 -15.52 16.76
N ASP A 236 -6.00 -14.82 15.67
CA ASP A 236 -6.65 -14.96 14.37
C ASP A 236 -6.51 -16.38 13.82
N ILE A 237 -5.31 -16.98 13.95
CA ILE A 237 -5.04 -18.36 13.52
C ILE A 237 -5.90 -19.35 14.34
N ALA A 238 -5.95 -19.17 15.64
CA ALA A 238 -6.76 -20.03 16.52
C ALA A 238 -8.26 -19.88 16.23
N GLY A 239 -8.74 -18.65 16.03
CA GLY A 239 -10.13 -18.37 15.66
C GLY A 239 -10.52 -18.99 14.32
N LEU A 240 -9.66 -18.85 13.30
CA LEU A 240 -9.86 -19.50 12.00
C LEU A 240 -9.89 -21.03 12.12
N ALA A 241 -9.00 -21.62 12.91
CA ALA A 241 -8.96 -23.06 13.11
C ALA A 241 -10.25 -23.58 13.79
N ALA A 242 -10.83 -22.81 14.71
CA ALA A 242 -12.11 -23.14 15.31
C ALA A 242 -13.27 -23.07 14.30
N LEU A 243 -13.20 -22.14 13.34
CA LEU A 243 -14.20 -21.96 12.29
C LEU A 243 -14.11 -23.02 11.18
N THR A 244 -12.89 -23.37 10.78
CA THR A 244 -12.63 -24.22 9.59
C THR A 244 -12.27 -25.67 9.90
N GLY A 245 -11.92 -25.98 11.15
CA GLY A 245 -11.44 -27.29 11.57
C GLY A 245 -9.98 -27.59 11.21
N VAL A 246 -9.28 -26.67 10.53
CA VAL A 246 -7.89 -26.82 10.12
C VAL A 246 -7.04 -25.63 10.57
N GLU A 247 -5.79 -25.89 10.95
CA GLU A 247 -4.82 -24.85 11.28
C GLU A 247 -4.23 -24.31 9.99
N ASP A 248 -4.24 -22.99 9.84
CA ASP A 248 -3.62 -22.30 8.72
C ASP A 248 -2.69 -21.17 9.22
N ARG A 249 -1.38 -21.43 9.14
CA ARG A 249 -0.35 -20.46 9.57
C ARG A 249 -0.03 -19.40 8.53
N ALA A 250 -0.46 -19.62 7.29
CA ALA A 250 -0.27 -18.70 6.19
C ALA A 250 -1.50 -17.82 5.95
N MET A 251 -2.54 -17.90 6.80
CA MET A 251 -3.73 -17.08 6.64
C MET A 251 -3.42 -15.59 6.59
N VAL A 252 -4.24 -14.87 5.85
CA VAL A 252 -4.26 -13.40 5.84
C VAL A 252 -5.68 -12.91 6.08
N LYS A 253 -5.82 -11.72 6.68
CA LYS A 253 -7.11 -11.08 6.88
C LYS A 253 -7.18 -9.76 6.13
N ALA A 254 -8.36 -9.42 5.62
CA ALA A 254 -8.57 -8.19 4.87
C ALA A 254 -10.00 -7.67 5.03
N GLU A 255 -10.21 -6.42 4.64
CA GLU A 255 -11.55 -5.86 4.41
C GLU A 255 -12.19 -6.44 3.13
N PRO A 256 -13.52 -6.26 2.95
CA PRO A 256 -14.19 -6.65 1.69
C PRO A 256 -13.69 -5.87 0.48
N PHE A 257 -13.40 -4.58 0.64
CA PHE A 257 -12.94 -3.71 -0.44
C PHE A 257 -11.65 -4.22 -1.06
N LEU A 258 -11.61 -4.23 -2.38
CA LEU A 258 -10.42 -4.52 -3.17
C LEU A 258 -10.45 -3.63 -4.41
N GLN A 259 -9.43 -2.81 -4.60
CA GLN A 259 -9.29 -2.03 -5.82
C GLN A 259 -7.91 -2.23 -6.41
N TRP A 260 -7.87 -2.57 -7.69
CA TRP A 260 -6.66 -2.63 -8.50
C TRP A 260 -6.92 -1.87 -9.79
N VAL A 261 -6.16 -0.81 -10.00
CA VAL A 261 -6.16 -0.04 -11.24
C VAL A 261 -4.84 -0.27 -11.94
N ILE A 262 -4.87 -0.57 -13.22
CA ILE A 262 -3.70 -0.89 -14.04
C ILE A 262 -3.75 -0.07 -15.33
N GLU A 263 -2.63 0.53 -15.70
CA GLU A 263 -2.45 1.12 -17.03
C GLU A 263 -2.55 0.04 -18.11
N ASP A 264 -3.42 0.22 -19.11
CA ASP A 264 -3.67 -0.79 -20.15
C ASP A 264 -2.55 -0.83 -21.19
N SER A 265 -1.34 -1.14 -20.73
CA SER A 265 -0.11 -1.21 -21.53
C SER A 265 0.61 -2.55 -21.29
N PHE A 266 0.13 -3.63 -21.90
CA PHE A 266 0.68 -4.98 -21.71
C PHE A 266 1.52 -5.42 -22.92
N ALA A 267 2.65 -6.10 -22.66
CA ALA A 267 3.53 -6.67 -23.67
C ALA A 267 3.01 -8.01 -24.25
N GLY A 268 2.06 -8.65 -23.59
CA GLY A 268 1.59 -9.99 -23.99
C GLY A 268 0.28 -10.40 -23.30
N ALA A 269 0.13 -11.70 -23.09
CA ALA A 269 -1.08 -12.26 -22.47
C ALA A 269 -1.31 -11.72 -21.04
N ARG A 270 -2.58 -11.50 -20.72
CA ARG A 270 -3.06 -11.13 -19.37
C ARG A 270 -4.40 -11.81 -19.09
N PRO A 271 -4.80 -11.91 -17.80
CA PRO A 271 -6.18 -12.29 -17.46
C PRO A 271 -7.19 -11.30 -18.07
N ASP A 272 -8.43 -11.70 -18.16
CA ASP A 272 -9.53 -10.75 -18.40
C ASP A 272 -9.75 -9.91 -17.11
N PHE A 273 -8.85 -8.98 -16.87
CA PHE A 273 -8.85 -8.13 -15.67
C PHE A 273 -10.18 -7.40 -15.49
N ALA A 274 -10.81 -6.94 -16.57
CA ALA A 274 -12.08 -6.24 -16.49
C ALA A 274 -13.20 -7.13 -15.95
N ALA A 275 -13.28 -8.39 -16.40
CA ALA A 275 -14.25 -9.37 -15.88
C ALA A 275 -13.97 -9.74 -14.39
N LEU A 276 -12.74 -9.51 -13.91
CA LEU A 276 -12.32 -9.78 -12.54
C LEU A 276 -12.45 -8.55 -11.62
N GLY A 277 -13.05 -7.45 -12.10
CA GLY A 277 -13.25 -6.22 -11.33
C GLY A 277 -12.01 -5.32 -11.20
N VAL A 278 -10.96 -5.58 -11.98
CA VAL A 278 -9.77 -4.72 -12.06
C VAL A 278 -10.03 -3.60 -13.07
N GLN A 279 -9.75 -2.35 -12.69
CA GLN A 279 -9.91 -1.20 -13.57
C GLN A 279 -8.71 -1.08 -14.51
N LEU A 280 -8.96 -1.09 -15.81
CA LEU A 280 -7.97 -0.76 -16.82
C LEU A 280 -8.16 0.70 -17.26
N THR A 281 -7.06 1.45 -17.39
CA THR A 281 -7.08 2.88 -17.68
C THR A 281 -5.88 3.30 -18.52
N ASP A 282 -6.02 4.38 -19.26
CA ASP A 282 -4.91 5.02 -19.96
C ASP A 282 -4.02 5.87 -19.03
N ALA A 283 -4.54 6.23 -17.84
CA ALA A 283 -3.84 7.04 -16.85
C ALA A 283 -4.18 6.63 -15.41
N VAL A 284 -3.19 6.14 -14.66
CA VAL A 284 -3.36 5.74 -13.25
C VAL A 284 -3.25 6.93 -12.30
N ALA A 285 -2.51 7.97 -12.64
CA ALA A 285 -2.25 9.10 -11.76
C ALA A 285 -3.51 9.77 -11.16
N PRO A 286 -4.62 9.99 -11.88
CA PRO A 286 -5.85 10.53 -11.27
C PRO A 286 -6.47 9.61 -10.21
N TRP A 287 -6.34 8.29 -10.36
CA TRP A 287 -6.78 7.29 -9.36
C TRP A 287 -5.90 7.32 -8.12
N GLU A 288 -4.58 7.42 -8.30
CA GLU A 288 -3.62 7.56 -7.21
C GLU A 288 -3.90 8.84 -6.42
N GLU A 289 -4.15 9.96 -7.11
CA GLU A 289 -4.42 11.24 -6.49
C GLU A 289 -5.72 11.23 -5.69
N ALA A 290 -6.80 10.67 -6.24
CA ALA A 290 -8.07 10.54 -5.55
C ALA A 290 -7.91 9.69 -4.27
N LYS A 291 -7.25 8.54 -4.35
CA LYS A 291 -6.94 7.71 -3.19
C LYS A 291 -6.05 8.45 -2.17
N LEU A 292 -4.99 9.10 -2.64
CA LEU A 292 -4.05 9.80 -1.78
C LEU A 292 -4.72 10.92 -0.99
N ARG A 293 -5.56 11.72 -1.65
CA ARG A 293 -6.22 12.85 -1.03
C ARG A 293 -7.43 12.44 -0.19
N LEU A 294 -8.30 11.57 -0.69
CA LEU A 294 -9.53 11.18 0.01
C LEU A 294 -9.29 10.12 1.10
N LEU A 295 -8.63 9.00 0.77
CA LEU A 295 -8.38 7.94 1.75
C LEU A 295 -7.22 8.31 2.68
N ASN A 296 -6.03 8.53 2.10
CA ASN A 296 -4.81 8.65 2.90
C ASN A 296 -4.73 10.00 3.63
N GLY A 297 -5.26 11.08 3.05
CA GLY A 297 -5.39 12.38 3.68
C GLY A 297 -6.30 12.32 4.91
N ALA A 298 -7.52 11.76 4.75
CA ALA A 298 -8.45 11.56 5.86
C ALA A 298 -7.87 10.65 6.95
N HIS A 299 -7.22 9.54 6.58
CA HIS A 299 -6.53 8.68 7.53
C HIS A 299 -5.50 9.44 8.38
N SER A 300 -4.71 10.32 7.78
CA SER A 300 -3.73 11.11 8.52
C SER A 300 -4.40 12.09 9.49
N ALA A 301 -5.44 12.81 9.05
CA ALA A 301 -6.17 13.72 9.91
C ALA A 301 -6.87 12.99 11.07
N ILE A 302 -7.54 11.86 10.79
CA ILE A 302 -8.15 10.99 11.80
C ILE A 302 -7.11 10.49 12.82
N ALA A 303 -5.94 10.04 12.32
CA ALA A 303 -4.91 9.46 13.19
C ALA A 303 -4.38 10.48 14.19
N TYR A 304 -4.13 11.73 13.76
CA TYR A 304 -3.63 12.77 14.67
C TYR A 304 -4.74 13.28 15.58
N LEU A 305 -5.90 13.66 15.07
CA LEU A 305 -7.00 14.17 15.88
C LEU A 305 -7.55 13.12 16.84
N GLY A 306 -7.85 11.93 16.33
CA GLY A 306 -8.36 10.82 17.12
C GLY A 306 -7.35 10.31 18.13
N GLY A 307 -6.08 10.17 17.73
CA GLY A 307 -5.02 9.74 18.63
C GLY A 307 -4.74 10.74 19.77
N LEU A 308 -4.83 12.05 19.52
CA LEU A 308 -4.78 13.09 20.55
C LEU A 308 -5.98 12.99 21.49
N ALA A 309 -7.18 12.76 20.95
CA ALA A 309 -8.43 12.61 21.71
C ALA A 309 -8.52 11.30 22.50
N GLY A 310 -7.57 10.36 22.31
CA GLY A 310 -7.55 9.06 22.97
C GLY A 310 -8.24 7.92 22.21
N ASP A 311 -8.68 8.15 20.96
CA ASP A 311 -9.23 7.10 20.10
C ASP A 311 -8.10 6.16 19.66
N ALA A 312 -8.18 4.88 20.05
CA ALA A 312 -7.17 3.89 19.69
C ALA A 312 -7.29 3.46 18.21
N PHE A 313 -8.51 3.50 17.65
CA PHE A 313 -8.83 3.01 16.32
C PHE A 313 -9.59 4.04 15.49
N VAL A 314 -9.45 3.95 14.16
CA VAL A 314 -10.14 4.81 13.19
C VAL A 314 -11.65 4.76 13.36
N HIS A 315 -12.24 3.57 13.55
CA HIS A 315 -13.69 3.40 13.69
C HIS A 315 -14.25 4.07 14.94
N GLU A 316 -13.46 4.24 16.01
CA GLU A 316 -13.88 4.97 17.20
C GLU A 316 -14.05 6.46 16.91
N PHE A 317 -13.12 7.05 16.17
CA PHE A 317 -13.19 8.45 15.75
C PHE A 317 -14.40 8.72 14.87
N VAL A 318 -14.55 7.99 13.76
CA VAL A 318 -15.67 8.19 12.82
C VAL A 318 -17.01 7.68 13.36
N GLY A 319 -17.00 6.84 14.40
CA GLY A 319 -18.18 6.41 15.13
C GLY A 319 -18.84 7.56 15.94
N THR A 320 -18.14 8.69 16.14
CA THR A 320 -18.71 9.90 16.73
C THR A 320 -19.32 10.78 15.64
N ALA A 321 -20.42 11.48 15.94
CA ALA A 321 -21.05 12.42 15.01
C ALA A 321 -20.06 13.50 14.55
N GLN A 322 -19.24 14.01 15.49
CA GLN A 322 -18.23 15.03 15.19
C GLN A 322 -17.11 14.52 14.30
N GLY A 323 -16.59 13.30 14.56
CA GLY A 323 -15.54 12.70 13.73
C GLY A 323 -16.01 12.45 12.31
N LEU A 324 -17.23 11.92 12.15
CA LEU A 324 -17.85 11.72 10.84
C LEU A 324 -17.97 13.06 10.07
N LEU A 325 -18.57 14.09 10.70
CA LEU A 325 -18.76 15.39 10.08
C LEU A 325 -17.44 16.08 9.75
N PHE A 326 -16.41 15.92 10.59
CA PHE A 326 -15.08 16.46 10.30
C PHE A 326 -14.50 15.85 9.02
N VAL A 327 -14.59 14.53 8.85
CA VAL A 327 -14.09 13.86 7.63
C VAL A 327 -14.86 14.32 6.40
N GLU A 328 -16.19 14.48 6.49
CA GLU A 328 -16.99 15.02 5.39
C GLU A 328 -16.55 16.45 5.01
N ARG A 329 -16.31 17.33 5.99
CA ARG A 329 -15.80 18.69 5.75
C ARG A 329 -14.41 18.69 5.11
N LEU A 330 -13.52 17.81 5.56
CA LEU A 330 -12.20 17.63 4.96
C LEU A 330 -12.31 17.22 3.48
N TRP A 331 -13.21 16.31 3.15
CA TRP A 331 -13.44 15.90 1.76
C TRP A 331 -14.08 17.02 0.92
N ASP A 332 -14.99 17.82 1.49
CA ASP A 332 -15.57 18.99 0.79
C ASP A 332 -14.51 20.00 0.36
N GLU A 333 -13.45 20.19 1.18
CA GLU A 333 -12.31 21.04 0.84
C GLU A 333 -11.38 20.42 -0.21
N VAL A 334 -11.19 19.10 -0.16
CA VAL A 334 -10.24 18.37 -1.02
C VAL A 334 -10.81 18.06 -2.40
N VAL A 335 -12.10 17.70 -2.51
CA VAL A 335 -12.72 17.25 -3.78
C VAL A 335 -12.58 18.27 -4.91
N PRO A 336 -12.72 19.58 -4.72
CA PRO A 336 -12.53 20.57 -5.79
C PRO A 336 -11.12 20.57 -6.41
N THR A 337 -10.14 20.03 -5.71
CA THR A 337 -8.75 19.95 -6.19
C THR A 337 -8.46 18.69 -7.04
N LEU A 338 -9.41 17.75 -7.12
CA LEU A 338 -9.25 16.53 -7.88
C LEU A 338 -9.70 16.70 -9.32
N ASP A 339 -9.01 15.99 -10.22
CA ASP A 339 -9.48 15.71 -11.58
C ASP A 339 -9.86 14.21 -11.63
N PRO A 340 -11.10 13.85 -11.26
CA PRO A 340 -11.47 12.46 -11.08
C PRO A 340 -11.44 11.72 -12.43
N PRO A 341 -10.84 10.52 -12.47
CA PRO A 341 -10.78 9.74 -13.69
C PRO A 341 -12.17 9.28 -14.12
N ALA A 342 -12.34 9.04 -15.41
CA ALA A 342 -13.58 8.48 -15.95
C ALA A 342 -13.93 7.16 -15.24
N GLY A 343 -15.16 7.07 -14.74
CA GLY A 343 -15.65 5.89 -14.00
C GLY A 343 -15.49 5.95 -12.48
N LEU A 344 -14.85 6.97 -11.91
CA LEU A 344 -14.83 7.21 -10.46
C LEU A 344 -15.98 8.14 -10.05
N ASP A 345 -17.01 7.57 -9.42
CA ASP A 345 -18.09 8.33 -8.77
C ASP A 345 -17.62 8.79 -7.38
N ILE A 346 -17.21 10.06 -7.26
CA ILE A 346 -16.69 10.63 -6.00
C ILE A 346 -17.69 10.51 -4.84
N PRO A 347 -19.00 10.83 -4.99
CA PRO A 347 -19.99 10.59 -3.93
C PRO A 347 -20.09 9.14 -3.48
N ALA A 348 -20.08 8.18 -4.41
CA ALA A 348 -20.08 6.75 -4.09
C ALA A 348 -18.79 6.34 -3.37
N TYR A 349 -17.64 6.81 -3.85
CA TYR A 349 -16.34 6.53 -3.25
C TYR A 349 -16.22 7.07 -1.82
N ARG A 350 -16.70 8.29 -1.54
CA ARG A 350 -16.77 8.87 -0.17
C ARG A 350 -17.59 7.98 0.77
N ARG A 351 -18.78 7.51 0.33
CA ARG A 351 -19.62 6.60 1.14
C ARG A 351 -18.90 5.28 1.44
N GLU A 352 -18.21 4.73 0.45
CA GLU A 352 -17.44 3.51 0.59
C GLU A 352 -16.25 3.70 1.56
N LEU A 353 -15.50 4.79 1.43
CA LEU A 353 -14.43 5.14 2.36
C LEU A 353 -14.93 5.29 3.80
N MET A 354 -16.08 5.94 4.01
CA MET A 354 -16.66 6.10 5.34
C MET A 354 -17.06 4.74 5.92
N ALA A 355 -17.66 3.84 5.13
CA ALA A 355 -17.98 2.48 5.56
C ALA A 355 -16.72 1.69 5.95
N ARG A 356 -15.63 1.83 5.20
CA ARG A 356 -14.32 1.22 5.50
C ARG A 356 -13.74 1.76 6.81
N PHE A 357 -13.79 3.09 7.04
CA PHE A 357 -13.33 3.70 8.28
C PHE A 357 -14.14 3.24 9.50
N ALA A 358 -15.44 3.04 9.34
CA ALA A 358 -16.33 2.55 10.38
C ALA A 358 -16.20 1.04 10.66
N ASN A 359 -15.46 0.29 9.85
CA ASN A 359 -15.31 -1.16 10.02
C ASN A 359 -14.47 -1.51 11.26
N SER A 360 -15.14 -1.83 12.36
CA SER A 360 -14.49 -2.17 13.64
C SER A 360 -13.67 -3.47 13.60
N ALA A 361 -13.97 -4.37 12.65
CA ALA A 361 -13.25 -5.64 12.50
C ALA A 361 -11.78 -5.47 12.08
N LEU A 362 -11.42 -4.35 11.48
CA LEU A 362 -10.05 -4.09 11.02
C LEU A 362 -9.11 -3.64 12.13
N GLN A 363 -9.66 -3.05 13.21
CA GLN A 363 -8.89 -2.50 14.33
C GLN A 363 -7.68 -1.67 13.85
N HIS A 364 -7.92 -0.78 12.89
CA HIS A 364 -6.86 0.04 12.30
C HIS A 364 -6.43 1.13 13.28
N ARG A 365 -5.23 0.97 13.86
CA ARG A 365 -4.75 1.80 14.97
C ARG A 365 -4.36 3.19 14.49
N THR A 366 -4.86 4.22 15.16
CA THR A 366 -4.50 5.63 14.91
C THR A 366 -2.98 5.84 15.04
N ARG A 367 -2.33 5.26 16.03
CA ARG A 367 -0.88 5.35 16.23
C ARG A 367 -0.08 4.73 15.07
N GLN A 368 -0.54 3.62 14.50
CA GLN A 368 0.12 2.99 13.34
C GLN A 368 0.03 3.85 12.09
N ILE A 369 -1.12 4.51 11.88
CA ILE A 369 -1.31 5.42 10.74
C ILE A 369 -0.46 6.68 10.92
N ALA A 370 -0.30 7.16 12.15
CA ALA A 370 0.47 8.36 12.50
C ALA A 370 1.99 8.23 12.30
N MET A 371 2.51 6.99 12.17
CA MET A 371 3.94 6.72 11.89
C MET A 371 4.36 7.37 10.57
N ASP A 372 5.66 7.74 10.48
CA ASP A 372 6.26 8.37 9.28
C ASP A 372 5.52 9.64 8.80
N GLY A 373 4.97 10.41 9.72
CA GLY A 373 4.17 11.60 9.42
C GLY A 373 4.92 12.62 8.57
N SER A 374 6.20 12.83 8.85
CA SER A 374 7.07 13.74 8.09
C SER A 374 7.19 13.37 6.60
N GLN A 375 7.06 12.08 6.27
CA GLN A 375 7.10 11.60 4.88
C GLN A 375 5.73 11.59 4.22
N LYS A 376 4.66 11.43 5.00
CA LYS A 376 3.28 11.30 4.52
C LYS A 376 2.56 12.63 4.37
N LEU A 377 2.76 13.55 5.32
CA LEU A 377 2.04 14.82 5.39
C LEU A 377 2.19 15.68 4.13
N PRO A 378 3.40 15.82 3.51
CA PRO A 378 3.56 16.64 2.32
C PRO A 378 2.58 16.30 1.20
N GLN A 379 2.39 15.02 0.92
CA GLN A 379 1.51 14.56 -0.17
C GLN A 379 0.04 14.50 0.24
N ARG A 380 -0.25 14.20 1.54
CA ARG A 380 -1.60 13.88 1.99
C ARG A 380 -2.41 15.09 2.41
N LEU A 381 -1.78 16.10 3.01
CA LEU A 381 -2.43 17.29 3.52
C LEU A 381 -1.83 18.60 2.99
N LEU A 382 -0.49 18.72 2.84
CA LEU A 382 0.13 19.98 2.44
C LEU A 382 -0.03 20.28 0.95
N ALA A 383 0.08 19.28 0.08
CA ALA A 383 -0.17 19.45 -1.35
C ALA A 383 -1.65 19.80 -1.64
N PRO A 384 -2.66 19.11 -1.05
CA PRO A 384 -4.06 19.55 -1.13
C PRO A 384 -4.28 20.95 -0.58
N LEU A 385 -3.68 21.31 0.56
CA LEU A 385 -3.75 22.66 1.13
C LEU A 385 -3.30 23.72 0.12
N GLY A 386 -2.13 23.50 -0.51
CA GLY A 386 -1.63 24.42 -1.54
C GLY A 386 -2.59 24.56 -2.71
N ALA A 387 -3.11 23.44 -3.22
CA ALA A 387 -4.07 23.44 -4.32
C ALA A 387 -5.39 24.19 -3.97
N VAL A 388 -5.91 24.00 -2.76
CA VAL A 388 -7.11 24.71 -2.29
C VAL A 388 -6.85 26.21 -2.16
N VAL A 389 -5.69 26.60 -1.61
CA VAL A 389 -5.30 28.02 -1.49
C VAL A 389 -5.18 28.67 -2.85
N GLU A 390 -4.54 28.02 -3.83
CA GLU A 390 -4.41 28.53 -5.21
C GLU A 390 -5.78 28.74 -5.88
N GLN A 391 -6.76 27.89 -5.57
CA GLN A 391 -8.14 28.00 -6.06
C GLN A 391 -9.00 29.00 -5.26
N GLY A 392 -8.51 29.56 -4.16
CA GLY A 392 -9.26 30.46 -3.28
C GLY A 392 -10.38 29.76 -2.50
N GLY A 393 -10.27 28.45 -2.29
CA GLY A 393 -11.22 27.62 -1.56
C GLY A 393 -11.05 27.67 -0.04
N SER A 394 -12.01 27.08 0.70
CA SER A 394 -11.89 26.85 2.14
C SER A 394 -10.90 25.72 2.42
N PHE A 395 -10.02 25.90 3.40
CA PHE A 395 -8.99 24.94 3.80
C PHE A 395 -8.94 24.71 5.33
N ALA A 396 -9.99 25.10 6.02
CA ALA A 396 -10.01 25.11 7.49
C ALA A 396 -9.90 23.68 8.10
N ALA A 397 -10.55 22.68 7.49
CA ALA A 397 -10.44 21.29 7.92
C ALA A 397 -9.05 20.71 7.64
N ILE A 398 -8.46 21.03 6.49
CA ILE A 398 -7.09 20.63 6.15
C ILE A 398 -6.11 21.28 7.14
N ALA A 399 -6.28 22.58 7.43
CA ALA A 399 -5.44 23.32 8.38
C ALA A 399 -5.52 22.71 9.80
N LEU A 400 -6.70 22.29 10.24
CA LEU A 400 -6.88 21.60 11.52
C LEU A 400 -6.16 20.24 11.54
N GLY A 401 -6.21 19.48 10.45
CA GLY A 401 -5.47 18.22 10.32
C GLY A 401 -3.94 18.41 10.39
N VAL A 402 -3.42 19.47 9.76
CA VAL A 402 -1.99 19.84 9.83
C VAL A 402 -1.62 20.31 11.24
N ALA A 403 -2.45 21.13 11.87
CA ALA A 403 -2.24 21.58 13.24
C ALA A 403 -2.20 20.41 14.23
N ALA A 404 -3.05 19.39 14.04
CA ALA A 404 -3.04 18.19 14.84
C ALA A 404 -1.74 17.39 14.69
N TRP A 405 -1.17 17.31 13.48
CA TRP A 405 0.16 16.71 13.29
C TRP A 405 1.26 17.49 14.02
N VAL A 406 1.21 18.83 14.01
CA VAL A 406 2.19 19.64 14.79
C VAL A 406 2.00 19.40 16.28
N ARG A 407 0.76 19.36 16.79
CA ARG A 407 0.46 19.06 18.22
C ARG A 407 0.91 17.65 18.60
N TRP A 408 0.81 16.67 17.68
CA TRP A 408 1.28 15.28 17.89
C TRP A 408 2.76 15.21 18.24
N GLN A 409 3.59 16.15 17.73
CA GLN A 409 5.03 16.20 18.01
C GLN A 409 5.38 16.47 19.49
N ALA A 410 4.40 16.85 20.31
CA ALA A 410 4.60 16.93 21.77
C ALA A 410 4.72 15.56 22.45
N GLY A 411 4.37 14.46 21.77
CA GLY A 411 4.45 13.09 22.31
C GLY A 411 3.49 12.81 23.47
N THR A 412 2.38 13.58 23.56
CA THR A 412 1.37 13.43 24.61
C THR A 412 -0.03 13.57 24.07
N THR A 413 -0.96 12.74 24.55
CA THR A 413 -2.40 12.87 24.28
C THR A 413 -2.99 14.06 25.05
N ASP A 414 -4.25 14.39 24.78
CA ASP A 414 -5.01 15.42 25.52
C ASP A 414 -5.23 15.02 26.99
N ALA A 415 -5.23 13.73 27.32
CA ALA A 415 -5.29 13.21 28.69
C ALA A 415 -3.92 13.21 29.39
N GLY A 416 -2.84 13.64 28.72
CA GLY A 416 -1.49 13.69 29.27
C GLY A 416 -0.71 12.37 29.20
N GLU A 417 -1.23 11.35 28.51
CA GLU A 417 -0.51 10.10 28.31
C GLU A 417 0.62 10.29 27.31
N SER A 418 1.84 9.91 27.69
CA SER A 418 3.02 10.00 26.85
C SER A 418 3.11 8.85 25.86
N PHE A 419 3.63 9.13 24.65
CA PHE A 419 3.93 8.13 23.65
C PHE A 419 5.20 8.49 22.86
N THR A 420 5.82 7.48 22.27
CA THR A 420 6.97 7.67 21.38
C THR A 420 6.50 8.05 19.98
N ILE A 421 7.14 9.06 19.39
CA ILE A 421 6.91 9.47 17.99
C ILE A 421 7.77 8.56 17.11
N ASP A 422 7.10 7.76 16.29
CA ASP A 422 7.74 6.89 15.32
C ASP A 422 7.79 7.60 13.95
N ASP A 423 8.85 8.40 13.78
CA ASP A 423 9.06 9.23 12.59
C ASP A 423 10.56 9.42 12.35
N PRO A 424 11.07 9.22 11.13
CA PRO A 424 12.49 9.43 10.81
C PRO A 424 12.98 10.86 11.07
N ALA A 425 12.10 11.86 10.99
CA ALA A 425 12.42 13.25 11.26
C ALA A 425 12.22 13.63 12.74
N ALA A 426 11.81 12.71 13.63
CA ALA A 426 11.51 13.03 15.03
C ALA A 426 12.66 13.77 15.75
N PRO A 427 13.96 13.41 15.61
CA PRO A 427 15.04 14.19 16.22
C PRO A 427 15.12 15.62 15.70
N SER A 428 15.02 15.82 14.39
CA SER A 428 15.06 17.16 13.77
C SER A 428 13.86 18.00 14.12
N LEU A 429 12.67 17.39 14.24
CA LEU A 429 11.45 18.06 14.69
C LEU A 429 11.55 18.47 16.15
N ALA A 430 12.04 17.59 17.02
CA ALA A 430 12.24 17.91 18.42
C ALA A 430 13.24 19.08 18.62
N ASP A 431 14.33 19.11 17.84
CA ASP A 431 15.29 20.21 17.86
C ASP A 431 14.67 21.52 17.35
N ALA A 432 13.96 21.49 16.24
CA ALA A 432 13.32 22.68 15.66
C ALA A 432 12.21 23.28 16.55
N LEU A 433 11.52 22.44 17.33
CA LEU A 433 10.41 22.86 18.20
C LEU A 433 10.87 23.34 19.60
N ARG A 434 12.11 23.03 20.04
CA ARG A 434 12.57 23.22 21.42
C ARG A 434 12.42 24.65 21.94
N ASP A 435 12.76 25.65 21.15
CA ASP A 435 12.81 27.06 21.58
C ASP A 435 11.68 27.89 20.98
N THR A 436 10.58 27.25 20.57
CA THR A 436 9.43 27.93 19.95
C THR A 436 8.40 28.35 20.99
N ALA A 437 8.19 29.67 21.17
CA ALA A 437 7.31 30.20 22.20
C ALA A 437 5.84 30.33 21.77
N THR A 438 5.55 30.41 20.47
CA THR A 438 4.17 30.68 19.96
C THR A 438 3.71 29.57 19.03
N PRO A 439 2.38 29.33 18.92
CA PRO A 439 1.85 28.37 17.95
C PRO A 439 2.35 28.61 16.52
N ARG A 440 2.38 29.88 16.08
CA ARG A 440 2.89 30.24 14.74
C ARG A 440 4.37 29.85 14.56
N ALA A 441 5.21 30.09 15.57
CA ALA A 441 6.63 29.71 15.52
C ALA A 441 6.76 28.19 15.44
N ARG A 442 5.95 27.42 16.20
CA ARG A 442 5.94 25.94 16.16
C ARG A 442 5.54 25.40 14.78
N VAL A 443 4.46 25.93 14.20
CA VAL A 443 4.01 25.53 12.84
C VAL A 443 5.11 25.83 11.82
N THR A 444 5.69 27.04 11.85
CA THR A 444 6.77 27.43 10.93
C THR A 444 7.99 26.51 11.06
N ALA A 445 8.42 26.20 12.29
CA ALA A 445 9.55 25.34 12.55
C ALA A 445 9.29 23.89 12.09
N ALA A 446 8.12 23.33 12.45
CA ALA A 446 7.78 21.95 12.08
C ALA A 446 7.67 21.76 10.56
N LEU A 447 6.96 22.66 9.86
CA LEU A 447 6.82 22.58 8.41
C LEU A 447 8.13 22.92 7.68
N GLY A 448 8.97 23.77 8.27
CA GLY A 448 10.32 24.05 7.77
C GLY A 448 11.22 22.81 7.72
N VAL A 449 11.12 21.89 8.69
CA VAL A 449 11.81 20.59 8.67
C VAL A 449 11.39 19.75 7.46
N LEU A 450 10.13 19.87 7.04
CA LEU A 450 9.59 19.19 5.84
C LEU A 450 9.96 19.90 4.52
N GLY A 451 10.66 21.05 4.59
CA GLY A 451 10.94 21.87 3.43
C GLY A 451 9.71 22.55 2.83
N HIS A 452 8.64 22.72 3.63
CA HIS A 452 7.36 23.24 3.18
C HIS A 452 6.95 24.44 4.07
N VAL A 453 6.68 25.57 3.42
CA VAL A 453 6.19 26.77 4.13
C VAL A 453 4.93 27.23 3.37
N PRO A 454 3.71 27.08 3.97
CA PRO A 454 2.50 27.55 3.35
C PRO A 454 2.46 29.09 3.30
N ASP A 455 1.51 29.65 2.56
CA ASP A 455 1.28 31.09 2.56
C ASP A 455 0.91 31.61 3.96
N ALA A 456 0.89 32.94 4.12
CA ALA A 456 0.65 33.57 5.41
C ALA A 456 -0.74 33.24 5.99
N ALA A 457 -1.78 33.17 5.14
CA ALA A 457 -3.15 32.90 5.58
C ALA A 457 -3.30 31.45 6.07
N ALA A 458 -2.77 30.49 5.33
CA ALA A 458 -2.75 29.08 5.73
C ALA A 458 -1.91 28.87 7.01
N LEU A 459 -0.73 29.52 7.09
CA LEU A 459 0.11 29.48 8.28
C LEU A 459 -0.60 30.03 9.53
N ASP A 460 -1.35 31.14 9.39
CA ASP A 460 -2.12 31.73 10.49
C ASP A 460 -3.29 30.84 10.92
N ALA A 461 -4.01 30.24 9.96
CA ALA A 461 -5.08 29.29 10.26
C ALA A 461 -4.59 28.05 11.00
N ILE A 462 -3.49 27.43 10.53
CA ILE A 462 -2.88 26.28 11.19
C ILE A 462 -2.43 26.66 12.61
N ALA A 463 -1.81 27.84 12.79
CA ALA A 463 -1.36 28.31 14.09
C ALA A 463 -2.51 28.58 15.06
N ALA A 464 -3.63 29.14 14.59
CA ALA A 464 -4.83 29.33 15.40
C ALA A 464 -5.40 27.99 15.89
N HIS A 465 -5.54 27.00 15.00
CA HIS A 465 -5.99 25.67 15.37
C HIS A 465 -5.02 24.99 16.34
N LEU A 466 -3.69 25.15 16.16
CA LEU A 466 -2.71 24.60 17.09
C LEU A 466 -2.88 25.19 18.51
N GLY A 467 -3.06 26.52 18.63
CA GLY A 467 -3.31 27.17 19.91
C GLY A 467 -4.58 26.65 20.61
N HIS A 468 -5.64 26.41 19.85
CA HIS A 468 -6.87 25.82 20.38
C HIS A 468 -6.67 24.35 20.80
N LEU A 469 -5.94 23.54 20.02
CA LEU A 469 -5.63 22.14 20.36
C LEU A 469 -4.80 22.05 21.66
N GLU A 470 -3.87 22.95 21.85
CA GLU A 470 -3.03 23.00 23.07
C GLU A 470 -3.80 23.41 24.33
N THR A 471 -4.85 24.22 24.19
CA THR A 471 -5.62 24.73 25.32
C THR A 471 -6.87 23.93 25.65
N SER A 472 -7.52 23.37 24.64
CA SER A 472 -8.86 22.76 24.77
C SER A 472 -8.93 21.30 24.41
N GLY A 473 -7.89 20.77 23.72
CA GLY A 473 -7.85 19.39 23.23
C GLY A 473 -8.67 19.16 21.97
N ALA A 474 -8.41 18.05 21.30
CA ALA A 474 -8.93 17.75 19.96
C ALA A 474 -10.47 17.64 19.92
N ARG A 475 -11.11 16.99 20.89
CA ARG A 475 -12.57 16.85 20.92
C ARG A 475 -13.30 18.20 20.97
N ALA A 476 -12.85 19.09 21.84
CA ALA A 476 -13.46 20.42 21.97
C ALA A 476 -13.24 21.28 20.72
N VAL A 477 -12.03 21.17 20.12
CA VAL A 477 -11.69 21.92 18.91
C VAL A 477 -12.52 21.44 17.71
N ILE A 478 -12.70 20.13 17.53
CA ILE A 478 -13.55 19.59 16.46
C ILE A 478 -15.00 20.06 16.64
N SER A 479 -15.51 20.02 17.88
CA SER A 479 -16.88 20.48 18.15
C SER A 479 -17.09 21.98 17.86
N ALA A 480 -16.13 22.84 18.24
CA ALA A 480 -16.16 24.28 17.96
C ALA A 480 -16.06 24.53 16.44
N PHE A 481 -15.12 23.87 15.77
CA PHE A 481 -14.94 23.95 14.31
C PHE A 481 -16.23 23.64 13.54
N LEU A 482 -16.97 22.62 13.94
CA LEU A 482 -18.23 22.24 13.30
C LEU A 482 -19.38 23.19 13.64
N GLY A 483 -19.38 23.79 14.84
CA GLY A 483 -20.38 24.78 15.26
C GLY A 483 -20.20 26.14 14.59
N GLU A 484 -18.98 26.52 14.26
CA GLU A 484 -18.67 27.77 13.55
C GLU A 484 -18.95 27.68 12.03
N ASN A 485 -19.00 26.47 11.47
CA ASN A 485 -19.19 26.21 10.03
C ASN A 485 -20.56 25.58 9.72
N ALA A 486 -21.50 25.54 10.67
CA ALA A 486 -22.86 25.09 10.50
C ALA A 486 -23.75 26.30 10.22
#